data_1df8ec8db6809d604231d6a1df4650b7
#
_entry.id   1df8ec8db6809d604231d6a1df4650b7
#
_cell.length_a   1.000
_cell.length_b   1.000
_cell.length_c   1.000
_cell.angle_alpha   90.00
_cell.angle_beta   90.00
_cell.angle_gamma   90.00
#
_symmetry.space_group_name_H-M   'P 1'
#
loop_
_entity.id
_entity.type
_entity.pdbx_description
1 polymer ?
#
loop_
_entity_poly.entity_id
_entity_poly.type
_entity_poly.pdbx_seq_one_letter_code
_entity_poly.pdbx_strand_id
1 'polypeptide(L)'
;MASADTVSWTGDYAAKVTGGWITHPWLANGVSIDSRTVASGELFVALVGDRFDGHDYINAALKAGAAAAMVSRVPDAVEMEAPLLVVPNTQTGLSALGAGGRARSRAQVVGVTGSVGKTGTKEMLRLTLSAFGSVHASVRSYNNAIGVPLTLANLPEESDYAVVEIGMNHSGEIAALSELSRPHVAVVTTVAAAHLGNFNNVDEIASAKAEIFVGIEPGGIAVLNRDNPFFRQLRSAAEISVEQVIGFGCATDATIRLIKYDASPGCNTLTVEIEGNPLVYQLGADGLHWACNSLAVLGVIHGFGENTHTAVRCLAGFQGMQGRGVRHSINLGDGEIELIDDSYNANPVSMCAALELLGTSRPKHSGRRIAVLGDML
;
A
#
# COMPACT_ATOMS: atom_id res chain seq x y z
N MET A 1 28.62 -8.52 -4.07
CA MET A 1 27.54 -8.85 -3.14
C MET A 1 26.32 -9.12 -4.00
N ALA A 2 25.84 -10.36 -4.08
CA ALA A 2 24.64 -10.71 -4.83
C ALA A 2 23.44 -10.04 -4.15
N SER A 3 22.61 -9.34 -4.91
CA SER A 3 21.41 -8.66 -4.40
C SER A 3 20.45 -9.74 -3.89
N ALA A 4 20.12 -9.67 -2.60
CA ALA A 4 19.15 -10.56 -1.93
C ALA A 4 17.67 -10.34 -2.41
N ASP A 5 17.47 -9.49 -3.41
CA ASP A 5 16.14 -8.99 -3.80
C ASP A 5 15.63 -9.54 -5.15
N THR A 6 16.15 -10.67 -5.62
CA THR A 6 15.78 -11.17 -6.94
C THR A 6 14.59 -12.13 -6.85
N VAL A 7 13.47 -11.75 -7.44
CA VAL A 7 12.35 -12.65 -7.72
C VAL A 7 12.81 -13.67 -8.77
N SER A 8 12.53 -14.94 -8.57
CA SER A 8 12.86 -15.98 -9.55
C SER A 8 11.61 -16.80 -9.88
N TRP A 9 11.19 -16.75 -11.15
CA TRP A 9 10.13 -17.56 -11.71
C TRP A 9 10.67 -18.47 -12.78
N THR A 10 10.62 -19.79 -12.56
CA THR A 10 10.83 -20.74 -13.65
C THR A 10 9.50 -20.97 -14.38
N GLY A 11 9.56 -21.24 -15.69
CA GLY A 11 8.37 -21.56 -16.48
C GLY A 11 7.57 -22.72 -15.89
N ASP A 12 8.24 -23.78 -15.43
CA ASP A 12 7.61 -24.96 -14.83
C ASP A 12 6.86 -24.61 -13.53
N TYR A 13 7.46 -23.79 -12.65
CA TYR A 13 6.80 -23.38 -11.41
C TYR A 13 5.61 -22.46 -11.70
N ALA A 14 5.76 -21.52 -12.63
CA ALA A 14 4.68 -20.65 -13.06
C ALA A 14 3.51 -21.45 -13.68
N ALA A 15 3.80 -22.43 -14.54
CA ALA A 15 2.79 -23.33 -15.09
C ALA A 15 2.08 -24.14 -13.99
N LYS A 16 2.84 -24.66 -13.02
CA LYS A 16 2.28 -25.42 -11.88
C LYS A 16 1.29 -24.60 -11.06
N VAL A 17 1.65 -23.36 -10.69
CA VAL A 17 0.78 -22.53 -9.81
C VAL A 17 -0.41 -21.95 -10.56
N THR A 18 -0.28 -21.68 -11.86
CA THR A 18 -1.35 -21.12 -12.70
C THR A 18 -2.28 -22.16 -13.31
N GLY A 19 -1.89 -23.46 -13.26
CA GLY A 19 -2.58 -24.52 -13.99
C GLY A 19 -2.44 -24.40 -15.52
N GLY A 20 -1.48 -23.59 -15.98
CA GLY A 20 -1.15 -23.41 -17.39
C GLY A 20 -0.10 -24.37 -17.93
N TRP A 21 0.42 -24.06 -19.10
CA TRP A 21 1.53 -24.78 -19.74
C TRP A 21 2.48 -23.79 -20.43
N ILE A 22 3.74 -24.19 -20.66
CA ILE A 22 4.75 -23.36 -21.31
C ILE A 22 5.06 -23.88 -22.71
N THR A 23 5.33 -22.96 -23.64
CA THR A 23 5.80 -23.32 -24.99
C THR A 23 7.27 -23.73 -24.99
N HIS A 24 8.12 -22.99 -24.26
CA HIS A 24 9.55 -23.20 -24.13
C HIS A 24 9.99 -22.93 -22.70
N PRO A 25 11.10 -23.50 -22.19
CA PRO A 25 11.63 -23.18 -20.88
C PRO A 25 12.08 -21.71 -20.79
N TRP A 26 11.82 -21.06 -19.67
CA TRP A 26 12.25 -19.70 -19.40
C TRP A 26 12.48 -19.46 -17.89
N LEU A 27 13.25 -18.42 -17.59
CA LEU A 27 13.49 -17.91 -16.24
C LEU A 27 13.19 -16.40 -16.23
N ALA A 28 12.34 -15.96 -15.31
CA ALA A 28 12.06 -14.54 -15.14
C ALA A 28 12.46 -14.05 -13.75
N ASN A 29 12.89 -12.77 -13.69
CA ASN A 29 13.35 -12.09 -12.49
C ASN A 29 12.33 -11.08 -11.94
N GLY A 30 11.10 -11.10 -12.43
CA GLY A 30 9.99 -10.24 -12.05
C GLY A 30 8.77 -10.48 -12.91
N VAL A 31 7.69 -9.78 -12.62
CA VAL A 31 6.42 -9.80 -13.35
C VAL A 31 5.98 -8.38 -13.65
N SER A 32 5.65 -8.11 -14.93
CA SER A 32 5.15 -6.81 -15.39
C SER A 32 3.81 -6.95 -16.11
N ILE A 33 2.97 -5.93 -16.04
CA ILE A 33 1.68 -5.82 -16.76
C ILE A 33 1.67 -4.69 -17.78
N ASP A 34 2.78 -3.96 -17.92
CA ASP A 34 2.89 -2.82 -18.82
C ASP A 34 4.09 -2.99 -19.77
N SER A 35 3.79 -3.21 -21.06
CA SER A 35 4.80 -3.42 -22.09
C SER A 35 5.73 -2.22 -22.34
N ARG A 36 5.37 -1.03 -21.84
CA ARG A 36 6.17 0.20 -21.96
C ARG A 36 7.26 0.30 -20.89
N THR A 37 7.06 -0.39 -19.78
CA THR A 37 7.95 -0.33 -18.60
C THR A 37 8.50 -1.70 -18.21
N VAL A 38 8.17 -2.74 -18.99
CA VAL A 38 8.72 -4.09 -18.75
C VAL A 38 10.24 -4.06 -18.80
N ALA A 39 10.87 -4.57 -17.74
CA ALA A 39 12.32 -4.67 -17.66
C ALA A 39 12.83 -5.96 -18.30
N SER A 40 14.13 -5.95 -18.68
CA SER A 40 14.76 -7.16 -19.20
C SER A 40 14.72 -8.30 -18.17
N GLY A 41 14.27 -9.45 -18.62
CA GLY A 41 14.14 -10.67 -17.80
C GLY A 41 12.82 -10.81 -17.07
N GLU A 42 11.87 -9.87 -17.15
CA GLU A 42 10.55 -10.00 -16.52
C GLU A 42 9.59 -10.89 -17.35
N LEU A 43 8.62 -11.49 -16.67
CA LEU A 43 7.44 -12.10 -17.29
C LEU A 43 6.40 -11.02 -17.57
N PHE A 44 6.09 -10.77 -18.84
CA PHE A 44 5.01 -9.88 -19.23
C PHE A 44 3.65 -10.60 -19.14
N VAL A 45 2.67 -9.98 -18.47
CA VAL A 45 1.30 -10.51 -18.36
C VAL A 45 0.37 -9.77 -19.30
N ALA A 46 -0.15 -10.43 -20.31
CA ALA A 46 -1.05 -9.86 -21.30
C ALA A 46 -2.50 -9.78 -20.76
N LEU A 47 -2.76 -8.77 -19.91
CA LEU A 47 -4.10 -8.54 -19.38
C LEU A 47 -5.06 -8.02 -20.46
N VAL A 48 -6.32 -8.42 -20.36
CA VAL A 48 -7.40 -7.91 -21.20
C VAL A 48 -8.21 -6.89 -20.38
N GLY A 49 -8.28 -5.66 -20.86
CA GLY A 49 -9.08 -4.58 -20.28
C GLY A 49 -10.22 -4.15 -21.20
N ASP A 50 -11.07 -3.24 -20.74
CA ASP A 50 -12.24 -2.77 -21.50
C ASP A 50 -11.90 -2.08 -22.83
N ARG A 51 -10.72 -1.45 -22.93
CA ARG A 51 -10.32 -0.59 -24.05
C ARG A 51 -9.11 -1.10 -24.83
N PHE A 52 -8.39 -2.09 -24.31
CA PHE A 52 -7.18 -2.63 -24.94
C PHE A 52 -6.99 -4.09 -24.54
N ASP A 53 -6.30 -4.82 -25.40
CA ASP A 53 -5.90 -6.21 -25.18
C ASP A 53 -4.36 -6.29 -25.07
N GLY A 54 -3.88 -6.78 -23.93
CA GLY A 54 -2.45 -6.95 -23.67
C GLY A 54 -1.77 -7.89 -24.67
N HIS A 55 -2.54 -8.79 -25.31
CA HIS A 55 -2.01 -9.72 -26.32
C HIS A 55 -1.45 -8.99 -27.55
N ASP A 56 -1.95 -7.80 -27.87
CA ASP A 56 -1.44 -6.98 -28.99
C ASP A 56 -0.02 -6.44 -28.73
N TYR A 57 0.45 -6.47 -27.49
CA TYR A 57 1.74 -5.91 -27.05
C TYR A 57 2.80 -6.96 -26.75
N ILE A 58 2.53 -8.27 -26.94
CA ILE A 58 3.47 -9.36 -26.63
C ILE A 58 4.80 -9.17 -27.37
N ASN A 59 4.75 -8.96 -28.69
CA ASN A 59 5.96 -8.77 -29.49
C ASN A 59 6.77 -7.54 -29.03
N ALA A 60 6.09 -6.47 -28.61
CA ALA A 60 6.76 -5.28 -28.09
C ALA A 60 7.45 -5.60 -26.73
N ALA A 61 6.78 -6.33 -25.84
CA ALA A 61 7.34 -6.74 -24.55
C ALA A 61 8.54 -7.68 -24.71
N LEU A 62 8.44 -8.70 -25.57
CA LEU A 62 9.54 -9.63 -25.86
C LEU A 62 10.73 -8.88 -26.48
N LYS A 63 10.47 -7.96 -27.41
CA LYS A 63 11.51 -7.12 -28.02
C LYS A 63 12.16 -6.15 -27.02
N ALA A 64 11.43 -5.71 -25.99
CA ALA A 64 11.96 -4.92 -24.88
C ALA A 64 12.80 -5.75 -23.90
N GLY A 65 12.84 -7.08 -24.06
CA GLY A 65 13.66 -7.99 -23.27
C GLY A 65 12.89 -8.79 -22.23
N ALA A 66 11.56 -8.83 -22.28
CA ALA A 66 10.81 -9.76 -21.44
C ALA A 66 11.28 -11.20 -21.64
N ALA A 67 11.46 -11.95 -20.56
CA ALA A 67 11.90 -13.34 -20.61
C ALA A 67 10.82 -14.28 -21.17
N ALA A 68 9.55 -13.94 -20.97
CA ALA A 68 8.38 -14.66 -21.46
C ALA A 68 7.14 -13.77 -21.42
N ALA A 69 6.03 -14.25 -22.01
CA ALA A 69 4.72 -13.62 -21.88
C ALA A 69 3.67 -14.61 -21.37
N MET A 70 2.85 -14.20 -20.39
CA MET A 70 1.66 -14.95 -19.98
C MET A 70 0.46 -14.51 -20.83
N VAL A 71 -0.20 -15.47 -21.46
CA VAL A 71 -1.25 -15.24 -22.45
C VAL A 71 -2.45 -16.16 -22.20
N SER A 72 -3.65 -15.75 -22.61
CA SER A 72 -4.83 -16.62 -22.61
C SER A 72 -5.10 -17.30 -23.97
N ARG A 73 -4.43 -16.85 -25.00
CA ARG A 73 -4.41 -17.44 -26.35
C ARG A 73 -3.04 -17.16 -26.99
N VAL A 74 -2.58 -18.04 -27.83
CA VAL A 74 -1.37 -17.82 -28.63
C VAL A 74 -1.76 -16.99 -29.86
N PRO A 75 -1.28 -15.74 -30.02
CA PRO A 75 -1.60 -14.93 -31.20
C PRO A 75 -0.85 -15.42 -32.42
N ASP A 76 -1.50 -15.38 -33.60
CA ASP A 76 -0.90 -15.79 -34.88
C ASP A 76 0.35 -15.01 -35.27
N ALA A 77 0.47 -13.76 -34.77
CA ALA A 77 1.58 -12.86 -35.07
C ALA A 77 2.82 -13.07 -34.18
N VAL A 78 2.78 -13.97 -33.21
CA VAL A 78 3.92 -14.28 -32.33
C VAL A 78 4.76 -15.37 -32.94
N GLU A 79 6.10 -15.25 -32.88
CA GLU A 79 7.02 -16.23 -33.39
C GLU A 79 6.78 -17.61 -32.73
N MET A 80 6.90 -18.71 -33.53
CA MET A 80 6.64 -20.07 -33.04
C MET A 80 7.54 -20.47 -31.85
N GLU A 81 8.71 -19.86 -31.73
CA GLU A 81 9.68 -20.12 -30.64
C GLU A 81 9.56 -19.15 -29.45
N ALA A 82 8.55 -18.28 -29.45
CA ALA A 82 8.39 -17.32 -28.35
C ALA A 82 8.13 -18.06 -27.02
N PRO A 83 8.81 -17.68 -25.94
CA PRO A 83 8.59 -18.26 -24.61
C PRO A 83 7.27 -17.74 -24.03
N LEU A 84 6.26 -18.60 -23.97
CA LEU A 84 4.94 -18.25 -23.48
C LEU A 84 4.54 -19.13 -22.30
N LEU A 85 3.76 -18.56 -21.37
CA LEU A 85 2.95 -19.26 -20.40
C LEU A 85 1.48 -19.10 -20.81
N VAL A 86 0.86 -20.20 -21.23
CA VAL A 86 -0.53 -20.20 -21.68
C VAL A 86 -1.44 -20.61 -20.53
N VAL A 87 -2.41 -19.76 -20.21
CA VAL A 87 -3.37 -19.94 -19.11
C VAL A 87 -4.80 -19.72 -19.59
N PRO A 88 -5.83 -20.25 -18.94
CA PRO A 88 -7.22 -20.01 -19.36
C PRO A 88 -7.65 -18.54 -19.30
N ASN A 89 -7.12 -17.76 -18.33
CA ASN A 89 -7.38 -16.35 -18.14
C ASN A 89 -6.18 -15.69 -17.48
N THR A 90 -5.68 -14.61 -18.06
CA THR A 90 -4.45 -13.94 -17.60
C THR A 90 -4.61 -13.21 -16.25
N GLN A 91 -5.82 -12.74 -15.91
CA GLN A 91 -6.06 -12.11 -14.62
C GLN A 91 -6.08 -13.13 -13.48
N THR A 92 -6.75 -14.27 -13.66
CA THR A 92 -6.69 -15.38 -12.70
C THR A 92 -5.30 -16.00 -12.64
N GLY A 93 -4.59 -16.06 -13.76
CA GLY A 93 -3.18 -16.45 -13.83
C GLY A 93 -2.28 -15.51 -13.00
N LEU A 94 -2.48 -14.20 -13.09
CA LEU A 94 -1.76 -13.22 -12.27
C LEU A 94 -2.05 -13.42 -10.78
N SER A 95 -3.32 -13.67 -10.41
CA SER A 95 -3.70 -13.96 -9.02
C SER A 95 -3.02 -15.24 -8.52
N ALA A 96 -2.93 -16.27 -9.36
CA ALA A 96 -2.24 -17.51 -9.03
C ALA A 96 -0.71 -17.34 -8.90
N LEU A 97 -0.09 -16.48 -9.74
CA LEU A 97 1.30 -16.08 -9.56
C LEU A 97 1.48 -15.31 -8.23
N GLY A 98 0.57 -14.40 -7.89
CA GLY A 98 0.58 -13.70 -6.60
C GLY A 98 0.51 -14.67 -5.42
N ALA A 99 -0.40 -15.65 -5.46
CA ALA A 99 -0.51 -16.71 -4.44
C ALA A 99 0.78 -17.54 -4.34
N GLY A 100 1.37 -17.90 -5.49
CA GLY A 100 2.64 -18.62 -5.55
C GLY A 100 3.81 -17.81 -4.98
N GLY A 101 3.88 -16.52 -5.30
CA GLY A 101 4.87 -15.60 -4.72
C GLY A 101 4.73 -15.49 -3.19
N ARG A 102 3.49 -15.30 -2.71
CA ARG A 102 3.21 -15.26 -1.26
C ARG A 102 3.53 -16.58 -0.56
N ALA A 103 3.23 -17.71 -1.20
CA ALA A 103 3.44 -19.03 -0.60
C ALA A 103 4.92 -19.40 -0.41
N ARG A 104 5.82 -18.92 -1.28
CA ARG A 104 7.26 -19.17 -1.16
C ARG A 104 7.98 -18.16 -0.26
N SER A 105 7.40 -16.98 -0.06
CA SER A 105 8.04 -15.93 0.76
C SER A 105 7.84 -16.17 2.25
N ARG A 106 8.91 -15.95 3.02
CA ARG A 106 8.91 -15.98 4.49
C ARG A 106 8.58 -14.63 5.12
N ALA A 107 8.34 -13.60 4.31
CA ALA A 107 8.10 -12.24 4.79
C ALA A 107 6.96 -12.16 5.80
N GLN A 108 7.15 -11.36 6.85
CA GLN A 108 6.06 -10.91 7.70
C GLN A 108 5.26 -9.86 6.94
N VAL A 109 4.01 -10.16 6.63
CA VAL A 109 3.15 -9.33 5.76
C VAL A 109 2.28 -8.41 6.59
N VAL A 110 2.31 -7.12 6.24
CA VAL A 110 1.38 -6.10 6.75
C VAL A 110 0.37 -5.76 5.66
N GLY A 111 -0.91 -6.02 5.91
CA GLY A 111 -2.01 -5.56 5.08
C GLY A 111 -2.51 -4.18 5.55
N VAL A 112 -2.64 -3.22 4.65
CA VAL A 112 -3.09 -1.86 5.01
C VAL A 112 -4.33 -1.48 4.22
N THR A 113 -5.45 -1.25 4.91
CA THR A 113 -6.68 -0.71 4.32
C THR A 113 -7.16 0.54 5.06
N GLY A 114 -8.20 1.18 4.55
CA GLY A 114 -8.82 2.38 5.13
C GLY A 114 -9.43 3.30 4.06
N SER A 115 -10.27 4.22 4.46
CA SER A 115 -10.85 5.22 3.56
C SER A 115 -9.80 6.23 3.09
N VAL A 116 -8.95 6.70 4.01
CA VAL A 116 -7.79 7.58 3.76
C VAL A 116 -6.57 7.07 4.53
N GLY A 117 -5.37 7.53 4.16
CA GLY A 117 -4.13 7.22 4.89
C GLY A 117 -3.41 5.94 4.46
N LYS A 118 -4.02 5.06 3.65
CA LYS A 118 -3.42 3.77 3.23
C LYS A 118 -2.00 3.90 2.69
N THR A 119 -1.85 4.65 1.62
CA THR A 119 -0.55 4.79 0.91
C THR A 119 0.49 5.46 1.80
N GLY A 120 0.09 6.48 2.58
CA GLY A 120 0.99 7.14 3.52
C GLY A 120 1.48 6.20 4.61
N THR A 121 0.58 5.44 5.21
CA THR A 121 0.93 4.43 6.22
C THR A 121 1.84 3.34 5.61
N LYS A 122 1.53 2.86 4.39
CA LYS A 122 2.37 1.90 3.66
C LYS A 122 3.81 2.44 3.46
N GLU A 123 3.97 3.68 3.02
CA GLU A 123 5.31 4.24 2.79
C GLU A 123 6.07 4.51 4.10
N MET A 124 5.38 4.96 5.15
CA MET A 124 5.99 5.06 6.48
C MET A 124 6.42 3.68 7.01
N LEU A 125 5.60 2.63 6.81
CA LEU A 125 5.96 1.25 7.16
C LEU A 125 7.17 0.78 6.38
N ARG A 126 7.19 1.00 5.05
CA ARG A 126 8.33 0.65 4.22
C ARG A 126 9.62 1.31 4.72
N LEU A 127 9.55 2.60 5.05
CA LEU A 127 10.69 3.36 5.58
C LEU A 127 11.14 2.82 6.95
N THR A 128 10.21 2.57 7.87
CA THR A 128 10.56 2.16 9.24
C THR A 128 11.01 0.70 9.31
N LEU A 129 10.34 -0.20 8.61
CA LEU A 129 10.70 -1.62 8.59
C LEU A 129 12.05 -1.87 7.91
N SER A 130 12.46 -0.99 6.97
CA SER A 130 13.80 -1.07 6.35
C SER A 130 14.97 -0.90 7.33
N ALA A 131 14.72 -0.42 8.55
CA ALA A 131 15.72 -0.38 9.61
C ALA A 131 15.89 -1.74 10.33
N PHE A 132 14.99 -2.69 10.09
CA PHE A 132 14.97 -4.00 10.73
C PHE A 132 15.27 -5.15 9.77
N GLY A 133 15.05 -4.93 8.47
CA GLY A 133 15.29 -5.95 7.45
C GLY A 133 14.95 -5.48 6.04
N SER A 134 15.01 -6.39 5.09
CA SER A 134 14.58 -6.16 3.71
C SER A 134 13.06 -6.01 3.63
N VAL A 135 12.58 -5.02 2.86
CA VAL A 135 11.14 -4.70 2.77
C VAL A 135 10.70 -4.66 1.33
N HIS A 136 9.72 -5.48 0.99
CA HIS A 136 8.95 -5.37 -0.26
C HIS A 136 7.64 -4.62 0.00
N ALA A 137 7.24 -3.73 -0.91
CA ALA A 137 5.99 -2.98 -0.77
C ALA A 137 5.32 -2.73 -2.11
N SER A 138 3.99 -2.60 -2.09
CA SER A 138 3.20 -2.22 -3.26
C SER A 138 3.75 -0.95 -3.91
N VAL A 139 4.01 -1.02 -5.21
CA VAL A 139 4.44 0.15 -5.99
C VAL A 139 3.24 1.10 -6.14
N ARG A 140 3.45 2.39 -5.88
CA ARG A 140 2.35 3.38 -5.92
C ARG A 140 1.15 2.93 -5.07
N SER A 141 -0.07 3.08 -5.60
CA SER A 141 -1.32 2.62 -4.98
C SER A 141 -1.89 1.40 -5.71
N TYR A 142 -1.02 0.39 -5.99
CA TYR A 142 -1.45 -0.89 -6.58
C TYR A 142 -2.16 -1.73 -5.50
N ASN A 143 -3.45 -1.44 -5.27
CA ASN A 143 -4.23 -1.94 -4.15
C ASN A 143 -5.51 -2.70 -4.54
N ASN A 144 -5.69 -3.01 -5.82
CA ASN A 144 -6.87 -3.69 -6.38
C ASN A 144 -6.57 -5.14 -6.82
N ALA A 145 -7.54 -5.78 -7.47
CA ALA A 145 -7.48 -7.16 -7.97
C ALA A 145 -6.39 -7.44 -9.03
N ILE A 146 -5.68 -6.41 -9.50
CA ILE A 146 -4.51 -6.54 -10.37
C ILE A 146 -3.23 -6.18 -9.59
N GLY A 147 -3.28 -5.07 -8.84
CA GLY A 147 -2.11 -4.52 -8.15
C GLY A 147 -1.60 -5.36 -6.99
N VAL A 148 -2.50 -5.94 -6.19
CA VAL A 148 -2.12 -6.81 -5.06
C VAL A 148 -1.48 -8.11 -5.57
N PRO A 149 -2.09 -8.87 -6.51
CA PRO A 149 -1.43 -10.04 -7.09
C PRO A 149 -0.08 -9.71 -7.72
N LEU A 150 0.04 -8.59 -8.44
CA LEU A 150 1.31 -8.17 -9.04
C LEU A 150 2.37 -7.88 -7.97
N THR A 151 2.00 -7.22 -6.87
CA THR A 151 2.90 -6.99 -5.72
C THR A 151 3.40 -8.30 -5.16
N LEU A 152 2.50 -9.26 -4.93
CA LEU A 152 2.86 -10.56 -4.36
C LEU A 152 3.65 -11.44 -5.35
N ALA A 153 3.37 -11.37 -6.65
CA ALA A 153 4.15 -12.06 -7.68
C ALA A 153 5.60 -11.54 -7.76
N ASN A 154 5.81 -10.27 -7.39
CA ASN A 154 7.12 -9.64 -7.30
C ASN A 154 7.73 -9.65 -5.88
N LEU A 155 7.13 -10.38 -4.94
CA LEU A 155 7.66 -10.50 -3.58
C LEU A 155 8.86 -11.45 -3.58
N PRO A 156 10.09 -10.95 -3.25
CA PRO A 156 11.26 -11.81 -3.11
C PRO A 156 11.08 -12.84 -1.98
N GLU A 157 11.59 -14.04 -2.20
CA GLU A 157 11.46 -15.15 -1.25
C GLU A 157 12.11 -14.83 0.10
N GLU A 158 13.26 -14.16 0.05
CA GLU A 158 14.10 -13.83 1.21
C GLU A 158 13.74 -12.51 1.89
N SER A 159 12.67 -11.81 1.46
CA SER A 159 12.22 -10.58 2.13
C SER A 159 11.86 -10.85 3.59
N ASP A 160 12.30 -9.98 4.49
CA ASP A 160 11.94 -10.06 5.91
C ASP A 160 10.52 -9.52 6.14
N TYR A 161 10.14 -8.46 5.42
CA TYR A 161 8.83 -7.81 5.52
C TYR A 161 8.21 -7.57 4.16
N ALA A 162 6.88 -7.57 4.11
CA ALA A 162 6.11 -7.11 2.97
C ALA A 162 4.97 -6.19 3.42
N VAL A 163 4.73 -5.08 2.72
CA VAL A 163 3.64 -4.15 3.01
C VAL A 163 2.72 -4.07 1.80
N VAL A 164 1.50 -4.58 1.96
CA VAL A 164 0.49 -4.68 0.91
C VAL A 164 -0.63 -3.69 1.17
N GLU A 165 -0.79 -2.72 0.28
CA GLU A 165 -1.95 -1.82 0.31
C GLU A 165 -3.15 -2.54 -0.28
N ILE A 166 -4.29 -2.55 0.42
CA ILE A 166 -5.54 -3.23 0.03
C ILE A 166 -6.67 -2.20 -0.04
N GLY A 167 -7.17 -1.98 -1.24
CA GLY A 167 -8.29 -1.08 -1.53
C GLY A 167 -9.55 -1.86 -1.92
N MET A 168 -10.66 -1.11 -2.08
CA MET A 168 -11.93 -1.64 -2.56
C MET A 168 -12.75 -0.58 -3.27
N ASN A 169 -13.63 -1.01 -4.15
CA ASN A 169 -14.79 -0.29 -4.64
C ASN A 169 -16.11 -0.96 -4.19
N HIS A 170 -16.09 -2.29 -3.96
CA HIS A 170 -17.25 -3.08 -3.58
C HIS A 170 -16.93 -3.99 -2.39
N SER A 171 -17.99 -4.42 -1.69
CA SER A 171 -17.88 -5.44 -0.65
C SER A 171 -17.39 -6.78 -1.23
N GLY A 172 -16.61 -7.54 -0.45
CA GLY A 172 -15.98 -8.80 -0.84
C GLY A 172 -14.62 -8.66 -1.50
N GLU A 173 -14.26 -7.48 -2.01
CA GLU A 173 -12.97 -7.28 -2.68
C GLU A 173 -11.79 -7.36 -1.70
N ILE A 174 -11.94 -6.77 -0.50
CA ILE A 174 -10.89 -6.82 0.53
C ILE A 174 -10.71 -8.25 1.06
N ALA A 175 -11.79 -9.02 1.22
CA ALA A 175 -11.71 -10.41 1.67
C ALA A 175 -10.81 -11.24 0.72
N ALA A 176 -11.10 -11.21 -0.58
CA ALA A 176 -10.33 -11.93 -1.57
C ALA A 176 -8.84 -11.52 -1.61
N LEU A 177 -8.56 -10.21 -1.47
CA LEU A 177 -7.19 -9.70 -1.45
C LEU A 177 -6.48 -10.00 -0.12
N SER A 178 -7.20 -10.06 0.98
CA SER A 178 -6.67 -10.46 2.29
C SER A 178 -6.30 -11.94 2.30
N GLU A 179 -7.18 -12.81 1.81
CA GLU A 179 -6.91 -14.25 1.67
C GLU A 179 -5.70 -14.52 0.77
N LEU A 180 -5.54 -13.74 -0.29
CA LEU A 180 -4.38 -13.82 -1.17
C LEU A 180 -3.09 -13.36 -0.48
N SER A 181 -3.15 -12.27 0.28
CA SER A 181 -1.99 -11.63 0.93
C SER A 181 -1.59 -12.35 2.21
N ARG A 182 -2.52 -12.95 2.93
CA ARG A 182 -2.35 -13.60 4.24
C ARG A 182 -1.51 -12.76 5.19
N PRO A 183 -2.02 -11.59 5.64
CA PRO A 183 -1.25 -10.68 6.48
C PRO A 183 -1.05 -11.26 7.89
N HIS A 184 0.10 -10.98 8.51
CA HIS A 184 0.37 -11.21 9.93
C HIS A 184 -0.14 -10.04 10.77
N VAL A 185 -0.12 -8.83 10.18
CA VAL A 185 -0.69 -7.63 10.78
C VAL A 185 -1.64 -6.98 9.79
N ALA A 186 -2.88 -6.70 10.23
CA ALA A 186 -3.89 -5.98 9.46
C ALA A 186 -4.12 -4.59 10.04
N VAL A 187 -3.91 -3.55 9.24
CA VAL A 187 -4.09 -2.15 9.64
C VAL A 187 -5.34 -1.58 8.99
N VAL A 188 -6.25 -1.03 9.81
CA VAL A 188 -7.34 -0.17 9.32
C VAL A 188 -7.07 1.26 9.76
N THR A 189 -6.62 2.11 8.82
CA THR A 189 -6.20 3.48 9.14
C THR A 189 -7.35 4.35 9.62
N THR A 190 -8.46 4.34 8.87
CA THR A 190 -9.71 5.00 9.26
C THR A 190 -10.88 4.52 8.40
N VAL A 191 -12.10 4.67 8.92
CA VAL A 191 -13.36 4.52 8.18
C VAL A 191 -14.00 5.88 8.07
N ALA A 192 -14.34 6.28 6.87
CA ALA A 192 -14.99 7.54 6.57
C ALA A 192 -15.84 7.41 5.29
N ALA A 193 -16.68 8.38 5.02
CA ALA A 193 -17.49 8.49 3.82
C ALA A 193 -16.61 8.63 2.57
N ALA A 194 -16.27 7.50 1.96
CA ALA A 194 -15.54 7.39 0.71
C ALA A 194 -16.20 6.29 -0.12
N HIS A 195 -16.21 6.42 -1.45
CA HIS A 195 -16.87 5.45 -2.35
C HIS A 195 -18.41 5.31 -2.12
N LEU A 196 -19.07 6.36 -1.63
CA LEU A 196 -20.52 6.33 -1.34
C LEU A 196 -21.39 5.99 -2.56
N GLY A 197 -20.88 6.13 -3.79
CA GLY A 197 -21.58 5.67 -4.99
C GLY A 197 -21.79 4.15 -5.04
N ASN A 198 -21.02 3.37 -4.28
CA ASN A 198 -21.05 1.91 -4.26
C ASN A 198 -21.54 1.33 -2.92
N PHE A 199 -21.81 2.18 -1.92
CA PHE A 199 -22.26 1.77 -0.58
C PHE A 199 -23.43 2.63 -0.13
N ASN A 200 -24.38 2.04 0.58
CA ASN A 200 -25.56 2.76 1.04
C ASN A 200 -25.27 3.67 2.25
N ASN A 201 -24.28 3.31 3.05
CA ASN A 201 -23.89 4.04 4.26
C ASN A 201 -22.45 3.72 4.69
N VAL A 202 -21.96 4.42 5.71
CA VAL A 202 -20.58 4.25 6.22
C VAL A 202 -20.42 2.96 7.01
N ASP A 203 -21.49 2.40 7.59
CA ASP A 203 -21.45 1.10 8.29
C ASP A 203 -21.10 -0.04 7.34
N GLU A 204 -21.62 0.00 6.10
CA GLU A 204 -21.25 -0.96 5.06
C GLU A 204 -19.77 -0.80 4.66
N ILE A 205 -19.26 0.43 4.60
CA ILE A 205 -17.83 0.69 4.36
C ILE A 205 -16.98 0.13 5.50
N ALA A 206 -17.43 0.26 6.76
CA ALA A 206 -16.74 -0.32 7.92
C ALA A 206 -16.72 -1.85 7.83
N SER A 207 -17.87 -2.46 7.49
CA SER A 207 -17.99 -3.92 7.29
C SER A 207 -17.06 -4.42 6.17
N ALA A 208 -17.04 -3.72 5.03
CA ALA A 208 -16.15 -4.07 3.92
C ALA A 208 -14.66 -3.92 4.30
N LYS A 209 -14.28 -2.94 5.13
CA LYS A 209 -12.89 -2.83 5.60
C LYS A 209 -12.52 -3.90 6.63
N ALA A 210 -13.48 -4.37 7.43
CA ALA A 210 -13.30 -5.48 8.34
C ALA A 210 -12.98 -6.80 7.62
N GLU A 211 -13.30 -6.92 6.33
CA GLU A 211 -12.94 -8.07 5.50
C GLU A 211 -11.41 -8.35 5.48
N ILE A 212 -10.57 -7.36 5.81
CA ILE A 212 -9.12 -7.56 5.87
C ILE A 212 -8.71 -8.62 6.91
N PHE A 213 -9.54 -8.89 7.90
CA PHE A 213 -9.27 -9.90 8.92
C PHE A 213 -9.57 -11.33 8.46
N VAL A 214 -10.25 -11.52 7.32
CA VAL A 214 -10.63 -12.85 6.80
C VAL A 214 -9.39 -13.69 6.45
N GLY A 215 -8.40 -13.07 5.82
CA GLY A 215 -7.18 -13.75 5.39
C GLY A 215 -6.00 -13.64 6.36
N ILE A 216 -6.21 -13.14 7.59
CA ILE A 216 -5.10 -12.94 8.53
C ILE A 216 -4.53 -14.28 8.99
N GLU A 217 -3.21 -14.38 9.12
CA GLU A 217 -2.53 -15.59 9.59
C GLU A 217 -2.85 -15.87 11.07
N PRO A 218 -2.87 -17.13 11.52
CA PRO A 218 -3.02 -17.48 12.94
C PRO A 218 -1.98 -16.74 13.81
N GLY A 219 -2.41 -16.23 14.96
CA GLY A 219 -1.57 -15.39 15.81
C GLY A 219 -1.45 -13.93 15.32
N GLY A 220 -2.26 -13.56 14.34
CA GLY A 220 -2.21 -12.24 13.71
C GLY A 220 -2.66 -11.11 14.61
N ILE A 221 -2.36 -9.89 14.18
CA ILE A 221 -2.58 -8.64 14.95
C ILE A 221 -3.43 -7.67 14.12
N ALA A 222 -4.44 -7.05 14.77
CA ALA A 222 -5.18 -5.94 14.19
C ALA A 222 -4.70 -4.61 14.78
N VAL A 223 -4.38 -3.63 13.93
CA VAL A 223 -4.01 -2.27 14.31
C VAL A 223 -5.13 -1.32 13.86
N LEU A 224 -5.86 -0.74 14.83
CA LEU A 224 -7.12 -0.04 14.61
C LEU A 224 -7.11 1.37 15.18
N ASN A 225 -7.70 2.31 14.43
CA ASN A 225 -7.88 3.69 14.91
C ASN A 225 -8.94 3.72 16.03
N ARG A 226 -8.48 3.97 17.27
CA ARG A 226 -9.34 3.99 18.46
C ARG A 226 -10.28 5.19 18.52
N ASP A 227 -9.93 6.27 17.84
CA ASP A 227 -10.74 7.50 17.78
C ASP A 227 -11.86 7.40 16.73
N ASN A 228 -11.83 6.37 15.88
CA ASN A 228 -12.83 6.20 14.83
C ASN A 228 -14.16 5.70 15.42
N PRO A 229 -15.33 6.27 15.03
CA PRO A 229 -16.64 5.83 15.53
C PRO A 229 -16.92 4.34 15.33
N PHE A 230 -16.33 3.73 14.28
CA PHE A 230 -16.49 2.32 13.94
C PHE A 230 -15.49 1.39 14.64
N PHE A 231 -14.68 1.91 15.57
CA PHE A 231 -13.67 1.10 16.27
C PHE A 231 -14.26 -0.16 16.91
N ARG A 232 -15.40 -0.06 17.58
CA ARG A 232 -16.05 -1.21 18.25
C ARG A 232 -16.46 -2.29 17.25
N GLN A 233 -17.03 -1.89 16.11
CA GLN A 233 -17.41 -2.81 15.03
C GLN A 233 -16.20 -3.52 14.44
N LEU A 234 -15.14 -2.76 14.10
CA LEU A 234 -13.89 -3.31 13.57
C LEU A 234 -13.21 -4.24 14.57
N ARG A 235 -13.17 -3.84 15.85
CA ARG A 235 -12.60 -4.65 16.93
C ARG A 235 -13.34 -5.98 17.07
N SER A 236 -14.67 -5.96 17.15
CA SER A 236 -15.47 -7.19 17.26
C SER A 236 -15.29 -8.12 16.05
N ALA A 237 -15.13 -7.58 14.84
CA ALA A 237 -14.82 -8.37 13.66
C ALA A 237 -13.39 -8.95 13.70
N ALA A 238 -12.41 -8.17 14.17
CA ALA A 238 -11.02 -8.61 14.29
C ALA A 238 -10.84 -9.72 15.32
N GLU A 239 -11.47 -9.60 16.52
CA GLU A 239 -11.36 -10.54 17.64
C GLU A 239 -11.79 -11.98 17.29
N ILE A 240 -12.44 -12.20 16.13
CA ILE A 240 -12.77 -13.53 15.61
C ILE A 240 -11.53 -14.26 15.07
N SER A 241 -10.55 -13.51 14.55
CA SER A 241 -9.44 -14.05 13.72
C SER A 241 -8.06 -13.66 14.23
N VAL A 242 -7.94 -12.64 15.10
CA VAL A 242 -6.64 -12.14 15.58
C VAL A 242 -6.40 -12.51 17.05
N GLU A 243 -5.14 -12.65 17.41
CA GLU A 243 -4.73 -12.86 18.80
C GLU A 243 -4.70 -11.53 19.59
N GLN A 244 -4.36 -10.43 18.92
CA GLN A 244 -4.19 -9.13 19.56
C GLN A 244 -4.83 -7.99 18.75
N VAL A 245 -5.45 -7.05 19.47
CA VAL A 245 -5.91 -5.77 18.89
C VAL A 245 -5.14 -4.64 19.54
N ILE A 246 -4.43 -3.86 18.70
CA ILE A 246 -3.68 -2.67 19.10
C ILE A 246 -4.46 -1.44 18.65
N GLY A 247 -4.97 -0.66 19.60
CA GLY A 247 -5.64 0.60 19.34
C GLY A 247 -4.65 1.77 19.27
N PHE A 248 -4.77 2.62 18.25
CA PHE A 248 -4.00 3.86 18.16
C PHE A 248 -4.91 5.08 18.07
N GLY A 249 -4.46 6.23 18.60
CA GLY A 249 -5.21 7.49 18.56
C GLY A 249 -4.99 8.37 19.78
N CYS A 250 -5.93 9.30 20.03
CA CYS A 250 -5.92 10.22 21.17
C CYS A 250 -6.68 9.67 22.38
N ALA A 251 -7.54 8.67 22.19
CA ALA A 251 -8.36 8.09 23.25
C ALA A 251 -7.49 7.58 24.41
N THR A 252 -7.99 7.73 25.64
CA THR A 252 -7.22 7.42 26.86
C THR A 252 -6.91 5.93 27.03
N ASP A 253 -7.65 5.07 26.35
CA ASP A 253 -7.48 3.61 26.34
C ASP A 253 -6.82 3.09 25.05
N ALA A 254 -6.22 3.98 24.24
CA ALA A 254 -5.43 3.58 23.10
C ALA A 254 -4.07 3.02 23.55
N THR A 255 -3.65 1.88 22.98
CA THR A 255 -2.34 1.25 23.22
C THR A 255 -1.19 2.17 22.76
N ILE A 256 -1.37 2.78 21.58
CA ILE A 256 -0.46 3.81 21.03
C ILE A 256 -1.20 5.14 21.08
N ARG A 257 -0.95 5.90 22.14
CA ARG A 257 -1.73 7.11 22.44
C ARG A 257 -0.98 8.39 22.10
N LEU A 258 -1.59 9.26 21.31
CA LEU A 258 -1.10 10.63 21.12
C LEU A 258 -1.48 11.49 22.31
N ILE A 259 -0.49 12.02 23.00
CA ILE A 259 -0.66 12.94 24.14
C ILE A 259 -0.61 14.40 23.66
N LYS A 260 0.36 14.72 22.79
CA LYS A 260 0.59 16.07 22.29
C LYS A 260 1.13 16.06 20.87
N TYR A 261 0.66 17.01 20.06
CA TYR A 261 1.17 17.30 18.73
C TYR A 261 1.55 18.78 18.66
N ASP A 262 2.84 19.05 18.55
CA ASP A 262 3.39 20.40 18.38
C ASP A 262 3.78 20.59 16.91
N ALA A 263 2.94 21.32 16.18
CA ALA A 263 3.16 21.59 14.76
C ALA A 263 4.25 22.64 14.57
N SER A 264 5.27 22.28 13.80
CA SER A 264 6.31 23.20 13.32
C SER A 264 6.62 22.84 11.87
N PRO A 265 6.65 23.80 10.93
CA PRO A 265 6.85 23.48 9.51
C PRO A 265 8.08 22.61 9.28
N GLY A 266 7.88 21.44 8.67
CA GLY A 266 8.93 20.48 8.33
C GLY A 266 9.53 19.70 9.51
N CYS A 267 9.06 19.93 10.75
CA CYS A 267 9.57 19.21 11.93
C CYS A 267 8.53 19.22 13.06
N ASN A 268 7.54 18.35 12.95
CA ASN A 268 6.48 18.25 13.95
C ASN A 268 6.94 17.35 15.10
N THR A 269 6.68 17.77 16.35
CA THR A 269 7.04 16.98 17.53
C THR A 269 5.80 16.30 18.10
N LEU A 270 5.89 14.97 18.25
CA LEU A 270 4.84 14.16 18.84
C LEU A 270 5.30 13.64 20.20
N THR A 271 4.43 13.79 21.20
CA THR A 271 4.54 13.08 22.46
C THR A 271 3.48 11.99 22.46
N VAL A 272 3.91 10.76 22.54
CA VAL A 272 3.03 9.57 22.54
C VAL A 272 3.29 8.73 23.78
N GLU A 273 2.35 7.88 24.12
CA GLU A 273 2.45 6.86 25.16
C GLU A 273 2.20 5.49 24.52
N ILE A 274 3.09 4.54 24.76
CA ILE A 274 2.96 3.16 24.31
C ILE A 274 2.85 2.30 25.57
N GLU A 275 1.66 1.74 25.83
CA GLU A 275 1.36 0.96 27.05
C GLU A 275 1.82 1.68 28.34
N GLY A 276 1.56 2.99 28.44
CA GLY A 276 1.93 3.79 29.60
C GLY A 276 3.37 4.34 29.58
N ASN A 277 4.20 3.96 28.62
CA ASN A 277 5.58 4.42 28.49
C ASN A 277 5.67 5.61 27.53
N PRO A 278 6.18 6.77 27.99
CA PRO A 278 6.26 7.96 27.14
C PRO A 278 7.35 7.84 26.10
N LEU A 279 7.07 8.33 24.89
CA LEU A 279 7.99 8.42 23.77
C LEU A 279 7.80 9.76 23.06
N VAL A 280 8.89 10.49 22.82
CA VAL A 280 8.86 11.77 22.08
C VAL A 280 9.66 11.59 20.79
N TYR A 281 9.06 12.02 19.68
CA TYR A 281 9.75 11.95 18.39
C TYR A 281 9.35 13.07 17.44
N GLN A 282 10.13 13.22 16.37
CA GLN A 282 9.88 14.15 15.28
C GLN A 282 9.29 13.43 14.08
N LEU A 283 8.40 14.12 13.37
CA LEU A 283 7.82 13.69 12.11
C LEU A 283 8.06 14.78 11.07
N GLY A 284 8.71 14.43 9.96
CA GLY A 284 9.06 15.41 8.93
C GLY A 284 7.89 15.83 8.03
N ALA A 285 6.78 15.09 8.01
CA ALA A 285 5.59 15.45 7.23
C ALA A 285 4.62 16.30 8.07
N ASP A 286 4.05 17.35 7.45
CA ASP A 286 3.15 18.31 8.11
C ASP A 286 1.70 17.84 8.08
N GLY A 287 1.02 17.97 9.22
CA GLY A 287 -0.41 17.73 9.38
C GLY A 287 -0.75 16.59 10.34
N LEU A 288 -1.86 16.78 11.06
CA LEU A 288 -2.32 15.81 12.07
C LEU A 288 -2.62 14.43 11.49
N HIS A 289 -3.06 14.36 10.22
CA HIS A 289 -3.31 13.09 9.54
C HIS A 289 -2.04 12.24 9.39
N TRP A 290 -0.86 12.86 9.16
CA TRP A 290 0.42 12.18 9.14
C TRP A 290 0.83 11.70 10.53
N ALA A 291 0.56 12.52 11.54
CA ALA A 291 0.74 12.13 12.93
C ALA A 291 -0.08 10.87 13.25
N CYS A 292 -1.39 10.85 12.92
CA CYS A 292 -2.24 9.68 13.11
C CYS A 292 -1.73 8.44 12.35
N ASN A 293 -1.28 8.60 11.09
CA ASN A 293 -0.71 7.49 10.33
C ASN A 293 0.58 6.95 10.98
N SER A 294 1.41 7.82 11.57
CA SER A 294 2.62 7.39 12.29
C SER A 294 2.32 6.59 13.56
N LEU A 295 1.18 6.85 14.23
CA LEU A 295 0.74 6.01 15.35
C LEU A 295 0.37 4.59 14.88
N ALA A 296 -0.30 4.47 13.73
CA ALA A 296 -0.59 3.16 13.14
C ALA A 296 0.70 2.39 12.82
N VAL A 297 1.72 3.08 12.30
CA VAL A 297 3.06 2.51 12.07
C VAL A 297 3.67 2.01 13.37
N LEU A 298 3.65 2.82 14.43
CA LEU A 298 4.15 2.40 15.75
C LEU A 298 3.37 1.20 16.31
N GLY A 299 2.07 1.11 16.02
CA GLY A 299 1.25 -0.07 16.37
C GLY A 299 1.74 -1.34 15.68
N VAL A 300 2.12 -1.27 14.40
CA VAL A 300 2.71 -2.41 13.66
C VAL A 300 4.08 -2.78 14.21
N ILE A 301 4.96 -1.80 14.42
CA ILE A 301 6.31 -2.02 14.96
C ILE A 301 6.24 -2.65 16.36
N HIS A 302 5.35 -2.14 17.22
CA HIS A 302 5.10 -2.69 18.55
C HIS A 302 4.54 -4.12 18.47
N GLY A 303 3.59 -4.38 17.58
CA GLY A 303 3.00 -5.71 17.38
C GLY A 303 4.01 -6.75 16.88
N PHE A 304 5.00 -6.35 16.07
CA PHE A 304 6.10 -7.23 15.67
C PHE A 304 7.17 -7.40 16.77
N GLY A 305 7.05 -6.68 17.89
CA GLY A 305 8.07 -6.71 18.95
C GLY A 305 9.36 -5.96 18.59
N GLU A 306 9.33 -5.14 17.53
CA GLU A 306 10.47 -4.38 17.07
C GLU A 306 10.69 -3.10 17.90
N ASN A 307 11.90 -2.56 17.86
CA ASN A 307 12.30 -1.42 18.67
C ASN A 307 11.66 -0.10 18.17
N THR A 308 10.68 0.42 18.89
CA THR A 308 9.96 1.65 18.55
C THR A 308 10.87 2.89 18.52
N HIS A 309 11.94 2.96 19.33
CA HIS A 309 12.91 4.06 19.27
C HIS A 309 13.70 4.08 17.96
N THR A 310 13.93 2.92 17.35
CA THR A 310 14.54 2.83 16.02
C THR A 310 13.58 3.31 14.95
N ALA A 311 12.31 2.88 15.02
CA ALA A 311 11.27 3.29 14.08
C ALA A 311 11.04 4.82 14.05
N VAL A 312 10.96 5.47 15.20
CA VAL A 312 10.70 6.92 15.26
C VAL A 312 11.85 7.76 14.69
N ARG A 313 13.09 7.28 14.73
CA ARG A 313 14.20 7.94 14.04
C ARG A 313 14.02 7.95 12.52
N CYS A 314 13.45 6.89 11.96
CA CYS A 314 13.13 6.84 10.53
C CYS A 314 12.01 7.81 10.17
N LEU A 315 10.97 7.93 11.02
CA LEU A 315 9.83 8.83 10.79
C LEU A 315 10.23 10.30 10.74
N ALA A 316 11.28 10.71 11.42
CA ALA A 316 11.83 12.07 11.31
C ALA A 316 12.26 12.44 9.87
N GLY A 317 12.68 11.46 9.07
CA GLY A 317 13.07 11.64 7.67
C GLY A 317 11.90 11.55 6.67
N PHE A 318 10.70 11.25 7.12
CA PHE A 318 9.54 11.13 6.23
C PHE A 318 8.95 12.51 5.89
N GLN A 319 9.04 12.95 4.63
CA GLN A 319 8.62 14.28 4.18
C GLN A 319 7.29 14.30 3.40
N GLY A 320 6.45 13.28 3.56
CA GLY A 320 5.23 13.14 2.77
C GLY A 320 5.49 12.46 1.41
N MET A 321 4.53 12.58 0.50
CA MET A 321 4.55 11.90 -0.80
C MET A 321 4.07 12.86 -1.89
N GLN A 322 4.62 12.73 -3.10
CA GLN A 322 4.19 13.50 -4.26
C GLN A 322 2.66 13.40 -4.45
N GLY A 323 2.01 14.56 -4.63
CA GLY A 323 0.56 14.67 -4.71
C GLY A 323 -0.19 14.44 -3.40
N ARG A 324 0.51 14.39 -2.24
CA ARG A 324 -0.08 14.17 -0.91
C ARG A 324 0.58 15.06 0.13
N GLY A 325 0.40 16.39 -0.02
CA GLY A 325 0.84 17.39 0.92
C GLY A 325 2.33 17.77 0.82
N VAL A 326 3.03 17.40 -0.24
CA VAL A 326 4.42 17.84 -0.45
C VAL A 326 4.46 19.33 -0.71
N ARG A 327 5.41 20.02 -0.06
CA ARG A 327 5.64 21.45 -0.22
C ARG A 327 6.72 21.71 -1.27
N HIS A 328 6.43 22.65 -2.18
CA HIS A 328 7.37 23.14 -3.17
C HIS A 328 7.53 24.64 -2.99
N SER A 329 8.77 25.11 -2.88
CA SER A 329 9.09 26.54 -2.90
C SER A 329 9.39 26.97 -4.31
N ILE A 330 8.61 27.93 -4.84
CA ILE A 330 8.71 28.46 -6.20
C ILE A 330 9.09 29.92 -6.10
N ASN A 331 10.29 30.26 -6.56
CA ASN A 331 10.78 31.64 -6.61
C ASN A 331 10.30 32.34 -7.89
N LEU A 332 9.63 33.48 -7.75
CA LEU A 332 9.09 34.29 -8.85
C LEU A 332 9.90 35.55 -9.11
N GLY A 333 11.11 35.67 -8.56
CA GLY A 333 11.93 36.86 -8.67
C GLY A 333 11.60 37.89 -7.58
N ASP A 334 10.44 38.53 -7.65
CA ASP A 334 9.99 39.53 -6.66
C ASP A 334 9.22 38.92 -5.47
N GLY A 335 9.08 37.59 -5.42
CA GLY A 335 8.35 36.89 -4.38
C GLY A 335 8.55 35.38 -4.40
N GLU A 336 7.99 34.73 -3.40
CA GLU A 336 8.03 33.27 -3.24
C GLU A 336 6.62 32.73 -3.12
N ILE A 337 6.31 31.65 -3.81
CA ILE A 337 5.10 30.84 -3.62
C ILE A 337 5.50 29.55 -2.94
N GLU A 338 4.83 29.22 -1.86
CA GLU A 338 4.83 27.89 -1.29
C GLU A 338 3.62 27.13 -1.85
N LEU A 339 3.86 26.12 -2.69
CA LEU A 339 2.84 25.24 -3.25
C LEU A 339 2.75 23.97 -2.38
N ILE A 340 1.58 23.68 -1.84
CA ILE A 340 1.25 22.41 -1.20
C ILE A 340 0.53 21.56 -2.25
N ASP A 341 1.20 20.51 -2.74
CA ASP A 341 0.65 19.60 -3.75
C ASP A 341 -0.10 18.45 -3.09
N ASP A 342 -1.44 18.47 -3.15
CA ASP A 342 -2.32 17.38 -2.68
C ASP A 342 -3.26 16.90 -3.80
N SER A 343 -2.72 16.84 -5.03
CA SER A 343 -3.47 16.63 -6.26
C SER A 343 -3.73 15.17 -6.63
N TYR A 344 -3.20 14.19 -5.89
CA TYR A 344 -3.27 12.77 -6.28
C TYR A 344 -4.70 12.21 -6.28
N ASN A 345 -5.49 12.52 -5.25
CA ASN A 345 -6.87 12.08 -5.08
C ASN A 345 -7.58 12.94 -4.04
N ALA A 346 -8.91 13.04 -4.12
CA ALA A 346 -9.71 13.78 -3.17
C ALA A 346 -10.92 12.98 -2.70
N ASN A 347 -11.24 13.14 -1.42
CA ASN A 347 -12.51 12.83 -0.81
C ASN A 347 -12.80 13.86 0.29
N PRO A 348 -14.03 13.96 0.84
CA PRO A 348 -14.36 14.99 1.82
C PRO A 348 -13.40 15.06 3.01
N VAL A 349 -12.95 13.91 3.53
CA VAL A 349 -12.05 13.84 4.69
C VAL A 349 -10.64 14.32 4.35
N SER A 350 -10.07 13.87 3.23
CA SER A 350 -8.73 14.31 2.81
C SER A 350 -8.73 15.80 2.44
N MET A 351 -9.82 16.28 1.83
CA MET A 351 -9.97 17.69 1.48
C MET A 351 -10.04 18.58 2.73
N CYS A 352 -10.80 18.18 3.76
CA CYS A 352 -10.83 18.89 5.04
C CYS A 352 -9.41 18.95 5.65
N ALA A 353 -8.69 17.84 5.68
CA ALA A 353 -7.32 17.82 6.23
C ALA A 353 -6.36 18.74 5.44
N ALA A 354 -6.46 18.77 4.10
CA ALA A 354 -5.66 19.67 3.27
C ALA A 354 -5.99 21.15 3.50
N LEU A 355 -7.28 21.49 3.65
CA LEU A 355 -7.72 22.85 3.96
C LEU A 355 -7.33 23.28 5.38
N GLU A 356 -7.37 22.39 6.36
CA GLU A 356 -6.86 22.64 7.72
C GLU A 356 -5.35 22.91 7.69
N LEU A 357 -4.57 22.12 6.95
CA LEU A 357 -3.14 22.34 6.77
C LEU A 357 -2.86 23.71 6.12
N LEU A 358 -3.59 24.05 5.07
CA LEU A 358 -3.50 25.39 4.47
C LEU A 358 -3.90 26.48 5.45
N GLY A 359 -4.94 26.24 6.29
CA GLY A 359 -5.43 27.15 7.32
C GLY A 359 -4.39 27.48 8.39
N THR A 360 -3.55 26.51 8.76
CA THR A 360 -2.47 26.67 9.74
C THR A 360 -1.18 27.27 9.16
N SER A 361 -1.01 27.20 7.84
CA SER A 361 0.15 27.76 7.14
C SER A 361 0.23 29.29 7.35
N ARG A 362 1.43 29.80 7.61
CA ARG A 362 1.66 31.22 7.83
C ARG A 362 2.40 31.83 6.63
N PRO A 363 1.69 32.55 5.73
CA PRO A 363 2.33 33.25 4.64
C PRO A 363 3.33 34.28 5.18
N LYS A 364 4.46 34.45 4.50
CA LYS A 364 5.44 35.49 4.80
C LYS A 364 4.86 36.86 4.39
N HIS A 365 5.18 37.92 5.13
CA HIS A 365 4.81 39.30 4.85
C HIS A 365 3.27 39.49 4.73
N SER A 366 2.80 40.08 3.63
CA SER A 366 1.39 40.31 3.27
C SER A 366 0.80 39.22 2.39
N GLY A 367 1.41 38.05 2.38
CA GLY A 367 1.02 36.90 1.54
C GLY A 367 -0.40 36.40 1.84
N ARG A 368 -0.98 35.71 0.89
CA ARG A 368 -2.34 35.12 0.98
C ARG A 368 -2.28 33.61 0.94
N ARG A 369 -3.27 32.96 1.53
CA ARG A 369 -3.56 31.52 1.35
C ARG A 369 -4.58 31.37 0.24
N ILE A 370 -4.28 30.53 -0.74
CA ILE A 370 -5.13 30.31 -1.91
C ILE A 370 -5.32 28.81 -2.03
N ALA A 371 -6.58 28.33 -2.07
CA ALA A 371 -6.91 26.96 -2.39
C ALA A 371 -7.31 26.89 -3.87
N VAL A 372 -6.73 25.95 -4.61
CA VAL A 372 -7.12 25.60 -5.99
C VAL A 372 -7.74 24.22 -5.93
N LEU A 373 -9.04 24.14 -6.17
CA LEU A 373 -9.83 22.92 -6.02
C LEU A 373 -10.34 22.48 -7.38
N GLY A 374 -10.26 21.17 -7.64
CA GLY A 374 -10.89 20.53 -8.78
C GLY A 374 -12.18 19.82 -8.38
N ASP A 375 -12.81 19.20 -9.35
CA ASP A 375 -14.00 18.38 -9.12
C ASP A 375 -13.65 17.14 -8.25
N MET A 376 -14.60 16.77 -7.41
CA MET A 376 -14.52 15.58 -6.56
C MET A 376 -15.66 14.64 -6.97
N LEU A 377 -15.33 13.47 -7.48
CA LEU A 377 -16.27 12.47 -7.98
C LEU A 377 -16.75 11.51 -6.90
#